data_6c350c0d52710b4f078666db5f2c758d
#
_entry.id   6c350c0d52710b4f078666db5f2c758d
#
_cell.length_a   1.000
_cell.length_b   1.000
_cell.length_c   1.000
_cell.angle_alpha   90.00
_cell.angle_beta   90.00
_cell.angle_gamma   90.00
#
_symmetry.space_group_name_H-M   'P 1'
#
loop_
_entity.id
_entity.type
_entity.pdbx_description
1 polymer ?
#
loop_
_entity_poly.entity_id
_entity_poly.type
_entity_poly.pdbx_seq_one_letter_code
_entity_poly.pdbx_strand_id
1 'polypeptide(L)'
;MRLTKDDLVKVLMALQNASVVTDPKNPQAVNNGGPADVQKLVQNLGIKSKSLTHTRAVLSSGVELISKPSRLHVPPWQMVSAVLGGVSLRAATWWAKPKIYTTTPSTDITCWNDSLGKPGPVEIATTGNWAGKEFGLTGGAGPNFNHAKVGVSTAGNGHYSVFGDMNQQGSALGQKCSSSQNGRGGLFYVIDNAELHDSLKNLLNGGAAPTKAPAE
;
A
#
# COMPACT_ATOMS: atom_id res chain seq x y z
N MET A 1 -10.25 -16.85 -5.01
CA MET A 1 -9.66 -17.29 -3.73
C MET A 1 -10.81 -17.65 -2.78
N ARG A 2 -10.71 -18.75 -2.07
CA ARG A 2 -11.67 -19.13 -1.02
C ARG A 2 -11.02 -18.84 0.33
N LEU A 3 -11.66 -18.01 1.15
CA LEU A 3 -11.18 -17.70 2.51
C LEU A 3 -11.67 -18.76 3.49
N THR A 4 -10.79 -19.20 4.37
CA THR A 4 -11.17 -19.94 5.58
C THR A 4 -11.75 -19.00 6.63
N LYS A 5 -12.33 -19.54 7.71
CA LYS A 5 -12.75 -18.72 8.85
C LYS A 5 -11.58 -17.93 9.44
N ASP A 6 -10.43 -18.57 9.61
CA ASP A 6 -9.22 -17.93 10.15
C ASP A 6 -8.69 -16.84 9.24
N ASP A 7 -8.74 -17.03 7.91
CA ASP A 7 -8.40 -15.98 6.96
C ASP A 7 -9.34 -14.78 7.09
N LEU A 8 -10.65 -15.04 7.23
CA LEU A 8 -11.63 -13.97 7.41
C LEU A 8 -11.35 -13.16 8.68
N VAL A 9 -11.01 -13.82 9.79
CA VAL A 9 -10.61 -13.16 11.04
C VAL A 9 -9.39 -12.27 10.80
N LYS A 10 -8.34 -12.78 10.13
CA LYS A 10 -7.13 -11.99 9.79
C LYS A 10 -7.47 -10.76 8.95
N VAL A 11 -8.33 -10.92 7.94
CA VAL A 11 -8.78 -9.80 7.06
C VAL A 11 -9.52 -8.76 7.89
N LEU A 12 -10.47 -9.16 8.72
CA LEU A 12 -11.26 -8.24 9.56
C LEU A 12 -10.39 -7.50 10.57
N MET A 13 -9.40 -8.17 11.19
CA MET A 13 -8.44 -7.51 12.08
C MET A 13 -7.56 -6.49 11.33
N ALA A 14 -7.13 -6.82 10.12
CA ALA A 14 -6.36 -5.90 9.29
C ALA A 14 -7.19 -4.67 8.88
N LEU A 15 -8.46 -4.85 8.51
CA LEU A 15 -9.40 -3.77 8.21
C LEU A 15 -9.65 -2.88 9.42
N GLN A 16 -9.82 -3.46 10.61
CA GLN A 16 -9.98 -2.71 11.86
C GLN A 16 -8.72 -1.90 12.18
N ASN A 17 -7.52 -2.50 12.04
CA ASN A 17 -6.25 -1.79 12.24
C ASN A 17 -6.09 -0.63 11.25
N ALA A 18 -6.46 -0.81 10.00
CA ALA A 18 -6.46 0.23 8.97
C ALA A 18 -7.50 1.33 9.22
N SER A 19 -8.37 1.18 10.21
CA SER A 19 -9.47 2.12 10.49
C SER A 19 -10.42 2.28 9.30
N VAL A 20 -10.83 1.16 8.69
CA VAL A 20 -11.82 1.22 7.62
C VAL A 20 -13.08 1.92 8.12
N VAL A 21 -13.58 2.87 7.33
CA VAL A 21 -14.78 3.61 7.65
C VAL A 21 -15.97 2.92 6.99
N THR A 22 -16.95 2.54 7.81
CA THR A 22 -18.26 2.10 7.32
C THR A 22 -19.26 3.25 7.46
N ASP A 23 -20.08 3.48 6.46
CA ASP A 23 -21.18 4.45 6.57
C ASP A 23 -22.28 3.87 7.48
N PRO A 24 -22.58 4.47 8.64
CA PRO A 24 -23.60 3.94 9.54
C PRO A 24 -25.02 4.00 8.95
N LYS A 25 -25.24 4.85 7.92
CA LYS A 25 -26.54 4.97 7.23
C LYS A 25 -26.67 3.96 6.08
N ASN A 26 -25.54 3.47 5.56
CA ASN A 26 -25.48 2.48 4.49
C ASN A 26 -24.33 1.51 4.77
N PRO A 27 -24.48 0.63 5.78
CA PRO A 27 -23.40 -0.26 6.18
C PRO A 27 -23.09 -1.23 5.04
N GLN A 28 -21.85 -1.18 4.55
CA GLN A 28 -21.33 -2.11 3.55
C GLN A 28 -21.07 -3.50 4.14
N ALA A 29 -20.90 -3.57 5.46
CA ALA A 29 -20.74 -4.83 6.18
C ALA A 29 -22.08 -5.24 6.75
N VAL A 30 -22.66 -6.28 6.19
CA VAL A 30 -23.93 -6.85 6.69
C VAL A 30 -23.60 -7.99 7.62
N ASN A 31 -24.07 -7.90 8.86
CA ASN A 31 -23.96 -9.00 9.82
C ASN A 31 -25.14 -9.96 9.65
N ASN A 32 -24.96 -10.95 8.79
CA ASN A 32 -25.97 -11.97 8.48
C ASN A 32 -25.89 -13.23 9.38
N GLY A 33 -25.28 -13.10 10.56
CA GLY A 33 -25.00 -14.24 11.42
C GLY A 33 -23.58 -14.75 11.22
N GLY A 34 -23.34 -16.00 11.62
CA GLY A 34 -22.00 -16.61 11.59
C GLY A 34 -21.40 -16.74 13.00
N PRO A 35 -20.14 -17.18 13.11
CA PRO A 35 -19.47 -17.38 14.39
C PRO A 35 -19.37 -16.07 15.20
N ALA A 36 -19.54 -16.16 16.51
CA ALA A 36 -19.60 -14.98 17.40
C ALA A 36 -18.34 -14.10 17.35
N ASP A 37 -17.17 -14.71 17.19
CA ASP A 37 -15.89 -14.01 17.04
C ASP A 37 -15.82 -13.18 15.74
N VAL A 38 -16.32 -13.71 14.64
CA VAL A 38 -16.44 -12.99 13.35
C VAL A 38 -17.43 -11.83 13.47
N GLN A 39 -18.61 -12.08 14.06
CA GLN A 39 -19.62 -11.04 14.27
C GLN A 39 -19.07 -9.87 15.10
N LYS A 40 -18.31 -10.16 16.17
CA LYS A 40 -17.68 -9.13 17.00
C LYS A 40 -16.68 -8.28 16.22
N LEU A 41 -15.88 -8.89 15.34
CA LEU A 41 -14.95 -8.14 14.49
C LEU A 41 -15.68 -7.25 13.49
N VAL A 42 -16.76 -7.76 12.86
CA VAL A 42 -17.60 -6.96 11.94
C VAL A 42 -18.23 -5.77 12.66
N GLN A 43 -18.74 -5.95 13.87
CA GLN A 43 -19.30 -4.87 14.69
C GLN A 43 -18.28 -3.80 15.05
N ASN A 44 -17.00 -4.15 15.15
CA ASN A 44 -15.92 -3.22 15.44
C ASN A 44 -15.39 -2.48 14.19
N LEU A 45 -15.82 -2.84 12.99
CA LEU A 45 -15.48 -2.07 11.79
C LEU A 45 -16.10 -0.67 11.87
N GLY A 46 -15.36 0.32 11.40
CA GLY A 46 -15.74 1.73 11.51
C GLY A 46 -15.26 2.40 12.80
N ILE A 47 -14.83 1.65 13.82
CA ILE A 47 -14.19 2.21 15.00
C ILE A 47 -12.74 2.56 14.65
N LYS A 48 -12.39 3.84 14.83
CA LYS A 48 -11.06 4.34 14.49
C LYS A 48 -9.98 3.67 15.36
N SER A 49 -9.04 2.98 14.75
CA SER A 49 -7.92 2.35 15.45
C SER A 49 -7.04 3.41 16.13
N LYS A 50 -6.61 3.12 17.36
CA LYS A 50 -5.61 3.90 18.10
C LYS A 50 -4.19 3.38 17.91
N SER A 51 -4.01 2.31 17.15
CA SER A 51 -2.71 1.67 16.91
C SER A 51 -1.75 2.61 16.19
N LEU A 52 -0.48 2.50 16.55
CA LEU A 52 0.67 3.08 15.84
C LEU A 52 1.48 2.01 15.12
N THR A 53 1.06 0.75 15.20
CA THR A 53 1.80 -0.41 14.67
C THR A 53 1.02 -1.03 13.52
N HIS A 54 1.72 -1.28 12.41
CA HIS A 54 1.19 -2.08 11.30
C HIS A 54 0.86 -3.51 11.77
N THR A 55 0.02 -4.21 11.03
CA THR A 55 -0.14 -5.66 11.19
C THR A 55 0.33 -6.39 9.94
N ARG A 56 0.81 -7.59 10.13
CA ARG A 56 1.25 -8.50 9.07
C ARG A 56 0.65 -9.88 9.33
N ALA A 57 -0.03 -10.46 8.35
CA ALA A 57 -0.65 -11.78 8.46
C ALA A 57 -0.61 -12.52 7.13
N VAL A 58 -0.30 -13.82 7.17
CA VAL A 58 -0.33 -14.68 5.98
C VAL A 58 -1.64 -15.46 5.99
N LEU A 59 -2.35 -15.41 4.86
CA LEU A 59 -3.57 -16.19 4.61
C LEU A 59 -3.23 -17.63 4.21
N SER A 60 -4.19 -18.54 4.33
CA SER A 60 -4.03 -19.95 3.92
C SER A 60 -3.67 -20.13 2.44
N SER A 61 -3.99 -19.14 1.61
CA SER A 61 -3.61 -19.08 0.20
C SER A 61 -2.16 -18.65 -0.07
N GLY A 62 -1.38 -18.31 0.98
CA GLY A 62 -0.03 -17.74 0.84
C GLY A 62 -0.02 -16.23 0.62
N VAL A 63 -1.18 -15.58 0.38
CA VAL A 63 -1.25 -14.12 0.29
C VAL A 63 -0.96 -13.51 1.63
N GLU A 64 -0.05 -12.55 1.67
CA GLU A 64 0.26 -11.78 2.86
C GLU A 64 -0.52 -10.47 2.89
N LEU A 65 -1.11 -10.15 4.03
CA LEU A 65 -1.78 -8.89 4.32
C LEU A 65 -0.87 -8.00 5.17
N ILE A 66 -0.72 -6.75 4.76
CA ILE A 66 -0.07 -5.71 5.54
C ILE A 66 -1.10 -4.59 5.75
N SER A 67 -1.41 -4.25 7.00
CA SER A 67 -2.27 -3.11 7.29
C SER A 67 -1.48 -1.95 7.86
N LYS A 68 -1.77 -0.75 7.37
CA LYS A 68 -1.24 0.52 7.88
C LYS A 68 -2.31 1.21 8.71
N PRO A 69 -2.10 1.46 10.01
CA PRO A 69 -3.06 2.26 10.79
C PRO A 69 -2.95 3.75 10.42
N SER A 70 -4.07 4.46 10.55
CA SER A 70 -4.15 5.89 10.20
C SER A 70 -3.25 6.79 11.05
N ARG A 71 -2.88 6.36 12.26
CA ARG A 71 -1.99 7.09 13.18
C ARG A 71 -0.51 6.84 12.94
N LEU A 72 -0.16 5.88 12.13
CA LEU A 72 1.21 5.63 11.67
C LEU A 72 1.50 6.58 10.50
N HIS A 73 2.00 7.77 10.79
CA HIS A 73 2.15 8.87 9.85
C HIS A 73 3.41 8.72 8.98
N VAL A 74 3.46 7.66 8.19
CA VAL A 74 4.58 7.34 7.29
C VAL A 74 4.10 7.18 5.85
N PRO A 75 4.98 7.41 4.85
CA PRO A 75 4.68 7.13 3.45
C PRO A 75 4.31 5.65 3.24
N PRO A 76 3.14 5.34 2.63
CA PRO A 76 2.61 3.99 2.59
C PRO A 76 3.50 2.96 1.90
N TRP A 77 4.05 3.29 0.73
CA TRP A 77 4.85 2.35 -0.06
C TRP A 77 6.25 2.13 0.52
N GLN A 78 6.83 3.16 1.15
CA GLN A 78 8.06 3.01 1.92
C GLN A 78 7.85 2.12 3.14
N MET A 79 6.67 2.22 3.79
CA MET A 79 6.31 1.31 4.88
C MET A 79 6.25 -0.15 4.39
N VAL A 80 5.61 -0.41 3.25
CA VAL A 80 5.56 -1.76 2.67
C VAL A 80 6.97 -2.28 2.38
N SER A 81 7.82 -1.45 1.76
CA SER A 81 9.22 -1.80 1.53
C SER A 81 9.93 -2.21 2.81
N ALA A 82 9.81 -1.41 3.88
CA ALA A 82 10.44 -1.69 5.18
C ALA A 82 9.91 -2.99 5.81
N VAL A 83 8.58 -3.21 5.79
CA VAL A 83 7.94 -4.42 6.33
C VAL A 83 8.38 -5.68 5.57
N LEU A 84 8.69 -5.55 4.28
CA LEU A 84 9.26 -6.62 3.45
C LEU A 84 10.79 -6.73 3.57
N GLY A 85 11.41 -6.13 4.60
CA GLY A 85 12.85 -6.23 4.86
C GLY A 85 13.69 -5.20 4.11
N GLY A 86 13.13 -4.06 3.73
CA GLY A 86 13.84 -3.00 3.00
C GLY A 86 13.99 -3.28 1.51
N VAL A 87 13.10 -4.10 0.94
CA VAL A 87 13.14 -4.45 -0.48
C VAL A 87 12.86 -3.24 -1.36
N SER A 88 13.62 -3.09 -2.45
CA SER A 88 13.34 -2.06 -3.46
C SER A 88 12.05 -2.37 -4.20
N LEU A 89 11.21 -1.35 -4.40
CA LEU A 89 9.93 -1.49 -5.09
C LEU A 89 9.86 -0.56 -6.30
N ARG A 90 9.13 -0.99 -7.33
CA ARG A 90 8.62 -0.13 -8.39
C ARG A 90 7.09 -0.14 -8.32
N ALA A 91 6.46 1.02 -8.20
CA ALA A 91 5.03 1.13 -7.94
C ALA A 91 4.33 2.06 -8.94
N ALA A 92 3.17 1.64 -9.42
CA ALA A 92 2.23 2.47 -10.16
C ALA A 92 1.05 2.83 -9.24
N THR A 93 0.87 4.12 -8.95
CA THR A 93 -0.23 4.61 -8.12
C THR A 93 -0.80 5.90 -8.71
N TRP A 94 -1.98 6.30 -8.25
CA TRP A 94 -2.43 7.66 -8.47
C TRP A 94 -1.47 8.62 -7.75
N TRP A 95 -0.72 9.37 -8.54
CA TRP A 95 0.40 10.19 -8.10
C TRP A 95 0.15 11.65 -8.46
N ALA A 96 -0.50 12.39 -7.56
CA ALA A 96 -0.84 13.80 -7.68
C ALA A 96 -0.34 14.59 -6.44
N LYS A 97 -0.53 15.88 -6.40
CA LYS A 97 -0.15 16.70 -5.23
C LYS A 97 -0.94 16.28 -3.97
N PRO A 98 -0.31 16.18 -2.80
CA PRO A 98 1.13 16.26 -2.53
C PRO A 98 1.85 14.96 -2.94
N LYS A 99 2.81 15.07 -3.85
CA LYS A 99 3.54 13.92 -4.41
C LYS A 99 4.67 13.48 -3.48
N ILE A 100 4.85 12.15 -3.34
CA ILE A 100 6.10 11.57 -2.86
C ILE A 100 6.86 11.06 -4.08
N TYR A 101 8.00 11.66 -4.35
CA TYR A 101 8.83 11.33 -5.52
C TYR A 101 9.52 9.97 -5.36
N THR A 102 10.16 9.49 -6.43
CA THR A 102 11.01 8.31 -6.38
C THR A 102 12.06 8.48 -5.27
N THR A 103 12.16 7.50 -4.37
CA THR A 103 13.17 7.49 -3.32
C THR A 103 14.36 6.62 -3.70
N THR A 104 15.53 6.98 -3.18
CA THR A 104 16.81 6.28 -3.35
C THR A 104 17.33 5.84 -1.99
N PRO A 105 18.40 5.03 -1.90
CA PRO A 105 19.01 4.67 -0.62
C PRO A 105 19.51 5.87 0.20
N SER A 106 19.76 7.02 -0.47
CA SER A 106 20.20 8.28 0.13
C SER A 106 19.06 9.26 0.40
N THR A 107 17.82 8.93 0.05
CA THR A 107 16.67 9.80 0.34
C THR A 107 16.42 9.80 1.84
N ASP A 108 16.49 10.98 2.45
CA ASP A 108 16.06 11.16 3.84
C ASP A 108 14.53 11.09 3.91
N ILE A 109 14.03 10.35 4.90
CA ILE A 109 12.58 10.21 5.16
C ILE A 109 12.35 10.54 6.63
N THR A 110 12.09 11.81 6.93
CA THR A 110 11.85 12.26 8.31
C THR A 110 10.44 11.96 8.81
N CYS A 111 9.47 11.76 7.89
CA CYS A 111 8.15 11.23 8.23
C CYS A 111 8.24 9.71 8.41
N TRP A 112 8.88 9.26 9.47
CA TRP A 112 9.18 7.85 9.70
C TRP A 112 8.91 7.40 11.14
N ASN A 113 8.87 6.11 11.32
CA ASN A 113 8.80 5.44 12.62
C ASN A 113 9.89 4.36 12.65
N ASP A 114 10.88 4.53 13.54
CA ASP A 114 12.07 3.67 13.61
C ASP A 114 11.76 2.20 13.91
N SER A 115 10.58 1.91 14.47
CA SER A 115 10.13 0.53 14.69
C SER A 115 9.89 -0.27 13.40
N LEU A 116 9.80 0.41 12.24
CA LEU A 116 9.60 -0.24 10.93
C LEU A 116 10.90 -0.76 10.28
N GLY A 117 12.06 -0.37 10.79
CA GLY A 117 13.32 -0.57 10.10
C GLY A 117 13.51 0.38 8.91
N LYS A 118 14.59 0.24 8.17
CA LYS A 118 14.92 1.11 7.04
C LYS A 118 14.19 0.67 5.77
N PRO A 119 13.47 1.57 5.07
CA PRO A 119 12.89 1.23 3.77
C PRO A 119 13.97 1.16 2.68
N GLY A 120 13.75 0.30 1.71
CA GLY A 120 14.47 0.36 0.43
C GLY A 120 13.93 1.46 -0.48
N PRO A 121 14.57 1.67 -1.63
CA PRO A 121 14.07 2.57 -2.66
C PRO A 121 12.66 2.22 -3.12
N VAL A 122 11.85 3.25 -3.37
CA VAL A 122 10.53 3.10 -4.01
C VAL A 122 10.50 3.98 -5.24
N GLU A 123 10.55 3.36 -6.41
CA GLU A 123 10.47 4.02 -7.70
C GLU A 123 9.01 4.16 -8.12
N ILE A 124 8.62 5.33 -8.64
CA ILE A 124 7.26 5.60 -9.11
C ILE A 124 7.22 5.48 -10.62
N ALA A 125 6.54 4.45 -11.14
CA ALA A 125 6.35 4.25 -12.56
C ALA A 125 5.43 5.34 -13.14
N THR A 126 5.88 5.99 -14.20
CA THR A 126 5.12 7.02 -14.96
C THR A 126 4.67 6.53 -16.32
N THR A 127 5.32 5.50 -16.85
CA THR A 127 4.86 4.73 -18.01
C THR A 127 5.03 3.23 -17.76
N GLY A 128 4.32 2.45 -18.54
CA GLY A 128 4.42 1.00 -18.58
C GLY A 128 4.44 0.51 -20.03
N ASN A 129 4.61 -0.80 -20.21
CA ASN A 129 4.67 -1.44 -21.52
C ASN A 129 3.72 -2.63 -21.59
N TRP A 130 2.92 -2.71 -22.66
CA TRP A 130 2.07 -3.86 -22.96
C TRP A 130 2.26 -4.27 -24.39
N ALA A 131 2.72 -5.48 -24.62
CA ALA A 131 2.94 -6.04 -25.97
C ALA A 131 3.78 -5.10 -26.87
N GLY A 132 4.84 -4.49 -26.31
CA GLY A 132 5.71 -3.57 -27.03
C GLY A 132 5.17 -2.14 -27.21
N LYS A 133 3.99 -1.82 -26.66
CA LYS A 133 3.41 -0.48 -26.69
C LYS A 133 3.53 0.17 -25.33
N GLU A 134 4.11 1.37 -25.28
CA GLU A 134 4.15 2.19 -24.09
C GLU A 134 2.77 2.80 -23.81
N PHE A 135 2.41 2.88 -22.54
CA PHE A 135 1.19 3.56 -22.05
C PHE A 135 1.49 4.37 -20.79
N GLY A 136 0.71 5.43 -20.57
CA GLY A 136 0.89 6.34 -19.43
C GLY A 136 0.38 5.76 -18.12
N LEU A 137 1.17 5.94 -17.06
CA LEU A 137 0.83 5.60 -15.67
C LEU A 137 0.84 6.84 -14.77
N THR A 138 0.88 8.03 -15.37
CA THR A 138 0.92 9.28 -14.63
C THR A 138 -0.37 9.51 -13.86
N GLY A 139 -0.25 9.79 -12.57
CA GLY A 139 -1.37 10.23 -11.73
C GLY A 139 -1.67 11.71 -11.95
N GLY A 140 -2.94 12.10 -11.72
CA GLY A 140 -3.39 13.48 -11.83
C GLY A 140 -4.81 13.64 -11.30
N ALA A 141 -5.36 14.85 -11.38
CA ALA A 141 -6.74 15.10 -11.01
C ALA A 141 -7.67 14.64 -12.13
N GLY A 142 -8.64 13.78 -11.81
CA GLY A 142 -9.69 13.37 -12.73
C GLY A 142 -9.65 11.88 -13.13
N PRO A 143 -10.69 11.40 -13.82
CA PRO A 143 -10.89 9.98 -14.09
C PRO A 143 -9.94 9.41 -15.16
N ASN A 144 -9.33 10.27 -15.98
CA ASN A 144 -8.48 9.85 -17.10
C ASN A 144 -7.02 9.56 -16.69
N PHE A 145 -6.71 9.67 -15.39
CA PHE A 145 -5.38 9.39 -14.87
C PHE A 145 -5.30 7.99 -14.27
N ASN A 146 -4.07 7.48 -14.13
CA ASN A 146 -3.83 6.19 -13.50
C ASN A 146 -4.35 6.16 -12.05
N HIS A 147 -5.20 5.20 -11.73
CA HIS A 147 -5.69 4.93 -10.37
C HIS A 147 -5.25 3.57 -9.84
N ALA A 148 -4.41 2.84 -10.54
CA ALA A 148 -3.84 1.59 -10.06
C ALA A 148 -3.06 1.82 -8.75
N LYS A 149 -2.95 0.79 -7.95
CA LYS A 149 -2.10 0.73 -6.76
C LYS A 149 -1.45 -0.65 -6.76
N VAL A 150 -0.47 -0.79 -7.63
CA VAL A 150 0.26 -2.02 -7.86
C VAL A 150 1.75 -1.75 -7.84
N GLY A 151 2.53 -2.69 -7.33
CA GLY A 151 3.97 -2.59 -7.30
C GLY A 151 4.62 -3.97 -7.37
N VAL A 152 5.91 -3.95 -7.68
CA VAL A 152 6.74 -5.16 -7.73
C VAL A 152 8.07 -4.91 -7.03
N SER A 153 8.66 -5.96 -6.47
CA SER A 153 10.05 -5.91 -6.01
C SER A 153 10.99 -5.76 -7.21
N THR A 154 12.03 -4.93 -7.06
CA THR A 154 13.04 -4.72 -8.11
C THR A 154 14.41 -5.26 -7.75
N ALA A 155 14.61 -5.60 -6.47
CA ALA A 155 15.82 -6.22 -5.95
C ALA A 155 15.48 -7.11 -4.75
N GLY A 156 16.41 -8.01 -4.38
CA GLY A 156 16.22 -9.00 -3.32
C GLY A 156 15.82 -10.36 -3.88
N ASN A 157 15.60 -11.33 -3.00
CA ASN A 157 15.29 -12.71 -3.37
C ASN A 157 13.78 -13.01 -3.48
N GLY A 158 12.91 -12.08 -3.05
CA GLY A 158 11.47 -12.26 -3.11
C GLY A 158 10.89 -11.76 -4.44
N HIS A 159 9.95 -12.52 -4.99
CA HIS A 159 9.21 -12.16 -6.21
C HIS A 159 7.87 -11.52 -5.82
N TYR A 160 7.96 -10.39 -5.12
CA TYR A 160 6.78 -9.75 -4.54
C TYR A 160 6.00 -8.94 -5.57
N SER A 161 4.73 -9.29 -5.70
CA SER A 161 3.70 -8.50 -6.36
C SER A 161 2.82 -7.88 -5.27
N VAL A 162 2.72 -6.56 -5.25
CA VAL A 162 2.03 -5.80 -4.21
C VAL A 162 0.80 -5.11 -4.79
N PHE A 163 -0.36 -5.33 -4.20
CA PHE A 163 -1.60 -4.65 -4.52
C PHE A 163 -2.10 -3.91 -3.28
N GLY A 164 -2.61 -2.70 -3.44
CA GLY A 164 -3.04 -1.90 -2.29
C GLY A 164 -4.20 -0.98 -2.60
N ASP A 165 -4.62 -0.23 -1.58
CA ASP A 165 -5.62 0.83 -1.69
C ASP A 165 -5.03 2.24 -1.51
N MET A 166 -3.71 2.34 -1.25
CA MET A 166 -3.04 3.59 -0.91
C MET A 166 -2.20 4.16 -2.04
N ASN A 167 -2.31 5.46 -2.23
CA ASN A 167 -1.53 6.19 -3.22
C ASN A 167 -0.16 6.62 -2.67
N GLN A 168 0.79 6.87 -3.56
CA GLN A 168 2.09 7.49 -3.24
C GLN A 168 1.94 9.01 -3.11
N GLN A 169 1.20 9.42 -2.10
CA GLN A 169 0.89 10.80 -1.77
C GLN A 169 1.07 11.07 -0.28
N GLY A 170 1.57 12.23 0.06
CA GLY A 170 1.85 12.64 1.44
C GLY A 170 3.14 13.41 1.51
N SER A 171 3.90 13.20 2.60
CA SER A 171 5.20 13.82 2.79
C SER A 171 6.23 12.76 3.18
N ALA A 172 7.37 12.77 2.52
CA ALA A 172 8.56 12.04 2.99
C ALA A 172 9.32 12.88 4.03
N LEU A 173 9.28 14.21 3.88
CA LEU A 173 10.03 15.16 4.68
C LEU A 173 9.09 16.20 5.31
N GLY A 174 9.51 16.76 6.45
CA GLY A 174 8.97 17.99 7.01
C GLY A 174 7.96 17.81 8.13
N GLN A 175 7.22 18.91 8.45
CA GLN A 175 6.41 19.04 9.65
C GLN A 175 4.99 18.47 9.55
N LYS A 176 4.55 18.05 8.36
CA LYS A 176 3.17 17.59 8.13
C LYS A 176 3.10 16.11 7.78
N CYS A 177 3.74 15.27 8.60
CA CYS A 177 3.76 13.82 8.37
C CYS A 177 2.36 13.18 8.37
N SER A 178 1.34 13.80 8.96
CA SER A 178 -0.04 13.31 8.93
C SER A 178 -0.81 13.67 7.65
N SER A 179 -0.15 14.31 6.67
CA SER A 179 -0.83 14.79 5.46
C SER A 179 -1.17 13.66 4.49
N SER A 180 -2.30 13.79 3.77
CA SER A 180 -2.74 12.90 2.70
C SER A 180 -2.71 11.40 3.12
N GLN A 181 -2.08 10.53 2.33
CA GLN A 181 -2.05 9.09 2.55
C GLN A 181 -1.22 8.68 3.79
N ASN A 182 -0.25 9.50 4.20
CA ASN A 182 0.48 9.24 5.44
C ASN A 182 -0.44 9.18 6.65
N GLY A 183 -1.44 10.07 6.73
CA GLY A 183 -2.42 10.14 7.83
C GLY A 183 -3.64 9.24 7.64
N ARG A 184 -3.67 8.39 6.62
CA ARG A 184 -4.75 7.43 6.37
C ARG A 184 -4.32 6.02 6.70
N GLY A 185 -5.29 5.18 7.04
CA GLY A 185 -5.11 3.75 7.09
C GLY A 185 -5.33 3.11 5.72
N GLY A 186 -4.84 1.91 5.53
CA GLY A 186 -5.02 1.14 4.31
C GLY A 186 -4.47 -0.27 4.41
N LEU A 187 -4.69 -1.03 3.34
CA LEU A 187 -4.28 -2.42 3.20
C LEU A 187 -3.39 -2.63 1.99
N PHE A 188 -2.49 -3.57 2.13
CA PHE A 188 -1.70 -4.11 1.03
C PHE A 188 -1.77 -5.63 1.05
N TYR A 189 -1.85 -6.21 -0.14
CA TYR A 189 -1.81 -7.63 -0.41
C TYR A 189 -0.51 -7.94 -1.13
N VAL A 190 0.29 -8.83 -0.58
CA VAL A 190 1.58 -9.23 -1.15
C VAL A 190 1.50 -10.68 -1.57
N ILE A 191 1.87 -10.95 -2.81
CA ILE A 191 1.93 -12.28 -3.39
C ILE A 191 3.37 -12.52 -3.79
N ASP A 192 4.01 -13.54 -3.23
CA ASP A 192 5.33 -14.00 -3.63
C ASP A 192 5.15 -15.12 -4.67
N ASN A 193 5.25 -14.73 -5.94
CA ASN A 193 5.11 -15.65 -7.08
C ASN A 193 5.89 -15.11 -8.28
N ALA A 194 6.85 -15.88 -8.78
CA ALA A 194 7.76 -15.46 -9.83
C ALA A 194 7.05 -15.10 -11.14
N GLU A 195 6.08 -15.91 -11.59
CA GLU A 195 5.38 -15.71 -12.86
C GLU A 195 4.53 -14.41 -12.84
N LEU A 196 3.77 -14.20 -11.76
CA LEU A 196 3.00 -12.97 -11.57
C LEU A 196 3.92 -11.75 -11.46
N HIS A 197 5.00 -11.88 -10.68
CA HIS A 197 5.99 -10.82 -10.50
C HIS A 197 6.61 -10.41 -11.85
N ASP A 198 7.07 -11.36 -12.66
CA ASP A 198 7.70 -11.07 -13.95
C ASP A 198 6.72 -10.44 -14.94
N SER A 199 5.47 -10.89 -14.94
CA SER A 199 4.40 -10.29 -15.75
C SER A 199 4.15 -8.83 -15.36
N LEU A 200 4.04 -8.53 -14.05
CA LEU A 200 3.84 -7.16 -13.57
C LEU A 200 5.09 -6.30 -13.73
N LYS A 201 6.28 -6.85 -13.55
CA LYS A 201 7.55 -6.15 -13.77
C LYS A 201 7.68 -5.71 -15.23
N ASN A 202 7.32 -6.59 -16.18
CA ASN A 202 7.27 -6.25 -17.59
C ASN A 202 6.22 -5.18 -17.89
N LEU A 203 5.01 -5.30 -17.29
CA LEU A 203 3.95 -4.31 -17.45
C LEU A 203 4.36 -2.92 -16.95
N LEU A 204 5.05 -2.85 -15.82
CA LEU A 204 5.51 -1.60 -15.22
C LEU A 204 6.84 -1.11 -15.79
N ASN A 205 7.45 -1.80 -16.76
CA ASN A 205 8.71 -1.41 -17.37
C ASN A 205 8.53 -0.17 -18.25
N GLY A 206 9.15 0.95 -17.88
CA GLY A 206 9.04 2.22 -18.59
C GLY A 206 9.66 3.37 -17.79
N GLY A 207 9.20 4.59 -18.05
CA GLY A 207 9.65 5.79 -17.35
C GLY A 207 9.33 5.79 -15.86
N ALA A 208 10.10 6.58 -15.12
CA ALA A 208 9.91 6.78 -13.68
C ALA A 208 9.82 8.27 -13.32
N ALA A 209 9.15 8.56 -12.21
CA ALA A 209 9.13 9.89 -11.64
C ALA A 209 10.53 10.31 -11.15
N PRO A 210 10.85 11.61 -11.17
CA PRO A 210 12.13 12.11 -10.70
C PRO A 210 12.32 11.82 -9.20
N THR A 211 13.58 11.84 -8.77
CA THR A 211 13.95 11.62 -7.34
C THR A 211 13.76 12.87 -6.48
N LYS A 212 13.62 14.04 -7.10
CA LYS A 212 13.39 15.32 -6.40
C LYS A 212 12.28 16.09 -7.09
N ALA A 213 11.59 16.95 -6.34
CA ALA A 213 10.71 17.93 -6.94
C ALA A 213 11.52 18.78 -7.94
N PRO A 214 10.94 19.15 -9.11
CA PRO A 214 11.53 20.17 -9.96
C PRO A 214 11.79 21.43 -9.14
N ALA A 215 12.93 22.10 -9.37
CA ALA A 215 13.16 23.42 -8.80
C ALA A 215 12.05 24.35 -9.32
N GLU A 216 11.40 25.08 -8.43
CA GLU A 216 10.41 26.12 -8.78
C GLU A 216 11.09 27.32 -9.44
#